data_cd53af346505c02def2dbc1b28458420
#
_entry.id   cd53af346505c02def2dbc1b28458420
#
_cell.length_a   1.000
_cell.length_b   1.000
_cell.length_c   1.000
_cell.angle_alpha   90.00
_cell.angle_beta   90.00
_cell.angle_gamma   90.00
#
_symmetry.space_group_name_H-M   'P 1'
#
loop_
_entity.id
_entity.type
_entity.pdbx_description
1 polymer ?
#
loop_
_entity_poly.entity_id
_entity_poly.type
_entity_poly.pdbx_seq_one_letter_code
_entity_poly.pdbx_strand_id
1 'polypeptide(L)'
;MTAWAVHGIELPFGDETVSRWIDPSGAVHDRPVSAADLLPGRFFVPGLVDAHAHPAVGSGPAGLMALDASAARATLAAWAQAGITLVRDVGSPRGLTLQLRPGPGLPAVQAAGRFLAPAGRYFPDLLDAPVEEAGLVGAALAEIGRGAAWVKVIADFPDLAAGTDAEATYPVQAIARVVAAAHQAGARVAVHTTVAGAGQLVAAGVDSIEHGWSGLDEHAVREMASRGTAWTPTVGALVAILDAPATTPRRRGGFAEGYARVAELLPLAVRFGVPVLAGTDVTGSIPREVALLAQLGLEPKEALAAASAWPRSFLGAPATADNVTYHHDPRENPGQLAHPAAVVAGGIRLR
;
A
#
# COMPACT_ATOMS: atom_id res chain seq x y z
N MET A 1 6.51 -13.11 -27.09
CA MET A 1 6.70 -13.17 -25.62
C MET A 1 6.91 -14.64 -25.25
N THR A 2 7.73 -14.92 -24.25
CA THR A 2 8.07 -16.26 -23.79
C THR A 2 6.97 -16.77 -22.86
N ALA A 3 6.65 -18.08 -22.94
CA ALA A 3 5.83 -18.74 -21.93
C ALA A 3 6.71 -19.16 -20.75
N TRP A 4 6.16 -19.17 -19.54
CA TRP A 4 6.86 -19.53 -18.32
C TRP A 4 6.17 -20.70 -17.61
N ALA A 5 6.94 -21.53 -16.95
CA ALA A 5 6.44 -22.56 -16.04
C ALA A 5 7.02 -22.34 -14.65
N VAL A 6 6.20 -22.59 -13.62
CA VAL A 6 6.64 -22.67 -12.23
C VAL A 6 6.27 -24.04 -11.67
N HIS A 7 7.15 -24.57 -10.81
CA HIS A 7 6.92 -25.84 -10.12
C HIS A 7 7.36 -25.70 -8.66
N GLY A 8 6.41 -25.72 -7.75
CA GLY A 8 6.68 -25.48 -6.34
C GLY A 8 5.40 -25.29 -5.53
N ILE A 9 5.56 -24.74 -4.33
CA ILE A 9 4.45 -24.42 -3.43
C ILE A 9 3.91 -23.02 -3.77
N GLU A 10 2.62 -22.94 -4.06
CA GLU A 10 1.92 -21.69 -4.37
C GLU A 10 1.52 -20.96 -3.09
N LEU A 11 2.22 -19.89 -2.77
CA LEU A 11 2.03 -19.09 -1.59
C LEU A 11 0.92 -18.03 -1.78
N PRO A 12 0.30 -17.51 -0.72
CA PRO A 12 0.63 -17.69 0.69
C PRO A 12 -0.01 -18.93 1.35
N PHE A 13 -1.03 -19.55 0.76
CA PHE A 13 -1.88 -20.52 1.43
C PHE A 13 -1.63 -21.97 1.01
N GLY A 14 -0.89 -22.21 -0.08
CA GLY A 14 -0.56 -23.56 -0.52
C GLY A 14 0.49 -24.23 0.36
N ASP A 15 0.38 -25.55 0.52
CA ASP A 15 1.33 -26.42 1.23
C ASP A 15 1.81 -27.59 0.36
N GLU A 16 1.18 -27.80 -0.77
CA GLU A 16 1.52 -28.84 -1.73
C GLU A 16 2.22 -28.27 -2.97
N THR A 17 3.09 -29.07 -3.56
CA THR A 17 3.76 -28.74 -4.82
C THR A 17 2.76 -28.81 -5.97
N VAL A 18 2.65 -27.71 -6.70
CA VAL A 18 1.83 -27.61 -7.92
C VAL A 18 2.66 -27.11 -9.09
N SER A 19 2.12 -27.24 -10.28
CA SER A 19 2.70 -26.63 -11.49
C SER A 19 1.72 -25.64 -12.08
N ARG A 20 2.23 -24.48 -12.53
CA ARG A 20 1.48 -23.47 -13.25
C ARG A 20 2.24 -23.09 -14.52
N TRP A 21 1.51 -22.80 -15.55
CA TRP A 21 2.06 -22.31 -16.82
C TRP A 21 1.46 -20.95 -17.12
N ILE A 22 2.30 -20.04 -17.57
CA ILE A 22 1.93 -18.67 -17.93
C ILE A 22 2.20 -18.54 -19.43
N ASP A 23 1.17 -18.35 -20.21
CA ASP A 23 1.31 -18.18 -21.65
C ASP A 23 1.79 -16.78 -22.05
N PRO A 24 2.15 -16.53 -23.32
CA PRO A 24 2.61 -15.23 -23.77
C PRO A 24 1.58 -14.09 -23.65
N SER A 25 0.29 -14.40 -23.46
CA SER A 25 -0.75 -13.39 -23.20
C SER A 25 -0.86 -13.01 -21.72
N GLY A 26 -0.22 -13.81 -20.85
CA GLY A 26 -0.29 -13.64 -19.39
C GLY A 26 -1.36 -14.48 -18.73
N ALA A 27 -2.04 -15.35 -19.47
CA ALA A 27 -3.01 -16.27 -18.86
C ALA A 27 -2.30 -17.40 -18.12
N VAL A 28 -2.81 -17.74 -16.94
CA VAL A 28 -2.29 -18.81 -16.08
C VAL A 28 -3.07 -20.09 -16.36
N HIS A 29 -2.36 -21.20 -16.53
CA HIS A 29 -2.92 -22.52 -16.88
C HIS A 29 -2.44 -23.61 -15.89
N ASP A 30 -3.29 -24.59 -15.64
CA ASP A 30 -2.97 -25.80 -14.86
C ASP A 30 -2.42 -26.94 -15.76
N ARG A 31 -2.25 -26.69 -17.06
CA ARG A 31 -1.76 -27.66 -18.04
C ARG A 31 -0.56 -27.09 -18.78
N PRO A 32 0.38 -27.96 -19.24
CA PRO A 32 1.55 -27.53 -19.97
C PRO A 32 1.23 -26.63 -21.16
N VAL A 33 1.95 -25.50 -21.24
CA VAL A 33 2.00 -24.61 -22.39
C VAL A 33 3.26 -24.94 -23.18
N SER A 34 3.13 -25.05 -24.50
CA SER A 34 4.27 -25.39 -25.38
C SER A 34 5.39 -24.35 -25.24
N ALA A 35 6.64 -24.84 -25.24
CA ALA A 35 7.84 -24.01 -25.16
C ALA A 35 7.92 -23.07 -23.94
N ALA A 36 7.31 -23.45 -22.81
CA ALA A 36 7.43 -22.71 -21.58
C ALA A 36 8.79 -22.98 -20.90
N ASP A 37 9.51 -21.90 -20.56
CA ASP A 37 10.75 -21.97 -19.80
C ASP A 37 10.44 -22.11 -18.29
N LEU A 38 11.11 -23.04 -17.61
CA LEU A 38 10.95 -23.26 -16.18
C LEU A 38 11.68 -22.15 -15.40
N LEU A 39 10.92 -21.47 -14.53
CA LEU A 39 11.49 -20.51 -13.59
C LEU A 39 12.15 -21.24 -12.41
N PRO A 40 13.32 -20.76 -11.93
CA PRO A 40 13.96 -21.30 -10.75
C PRO A 40 13.14 -21.01 -9.48
N GLY A 41 13.36 -21.80 -8.42
CA GLY A 41 12.67 -21.62 -7.14
C GLY A 41 11.75 -22.79 -6.80
N ARG A 42 11.37 -22.88 -5.53
CA ARG A 42 10.51 -23.94 -4.98
C ARG A 42 9.21 -23.39 -4.38
N PHE A 43 9.15 -22.08 -4.21
CA PHE A 43 8.02 -21.33 -3.68
C PHE A 43 7.70 -20.19 -4.62
N PHE A 44 6.44 -19.87 -4.82
CA PHE A 44 6.07 -18.77 -5.70
C PHE A 44 4.81 -18.04 -5.24
N VAL A 45 4.73 -16.77 -5.56
CA VAL A 45 3.56 -15.89 -5.33
C VAL A 45 3.17 -15.19 -6.64
N PRO A 46 1.92 -14.77 -6.82
CA PRO A 46 1.45 -14.06 -8.02
C PRO A 46 1.95 -12.59 -8.07
N GLY A 47 3.16 -12.31 -7.61
CA GLY A 47 3.73 -10.98 -7.46
C GLY A 47 3.37 -10.30 -6.13
N LEU A 48 4.34 -9.54 -5.60
CA LEU A 48 4.12 -8.75 -4.39
C LEU A 48 3.36 -7.46 -4.72
N VAL A 49 2.68 -6.93 -3.71
CA VAL A 49 1.93 -5.68 -3.78
C VAL A 49 2.39 -4.74 -2.69
N ASP A 50 2.63 -3.49 -3.03
CA ASP A 50 2.77 -2.39 -2.09
C ASP A 50 1.49 -1.54 -2.14
N ALA A 51 0.66 -1.67 -1.10
CA ALA A 51 -0.66 -1.06 -1.08
C ALA A 51 -0.67 0.36 -0.47
N HIS A 52 0.47 0.86 -0.01
CA HIS A 52 0.66 2.24 0.42
C HIS A 52 2.08 2.67 0.11
N ALA A 53 2.27 3.24 -1.05
CA ALA A 53 3.57 3.66 -1.53
C ALA A 53 3.53 5.06 -2.15
N HIS A 54 4.70 5.68 -2.24
CA HIS A 54 4.90 7.00 -2.83
C HIS A 54 6.11 6.98 -3.78
N PRO A 55 5.99 6.41 -5.01
CA PRO A 55 7.13 6.27 -5.91
C PRO A 55 7.74 7.61 -6.35
N ALA A 56 6.99 8.71 -6.24
CA ALA A 56 7.46 10.07 -6.54
C ALA A 56 7.93 10.86 -5.31
N VAL A 57 8.15 10.20 -4.18
CA VAL A 57 8.67 10.82 -2.95
C VAL A 57 9.96 10.13 -2.54
N GLY A 58 10.98 10.92 -2.28
CA GLY A 58 12.24 10.47 -1.71
C GLY A 58 12.42 10.96 -0.28
N SER A 59 13.41 10.40 0.42
CA SER A 59 13.86 10.88 1.72
C SER A 59 15.32 11.28 1.67
N GLY A 60 15.66 12.37 2.35
CA GLY A 60 17.03 12.90 2.42
C GLY A 60 17.29 13.55 3.78
N PRO A 61 18.50 14.13 3.99
CA PRO A 61 18.86 14.78 5.26
C PRO A 61 17.91 15.92 5.67
N ALA A 62 17.28 16.60 4.70
CA ALA A 62 16.31 17.66 4.93
C ALA A 62 14.86 17.18 5.14
N GLY A 63 14.61 15.87 5.06
CA GLY A 63 13.28 15.28 5.17
C GLY A 63 12.78 14.67 3.86
N LEU A 64 11.46 14.63 3.69
CA LEU A 64 10.83 14.15 2.48
C LEU A 64 10.94 15.17 1.35
N MET A 65 11.13 14.69 0.12
CA MET A 65 11.30 15.53 -1.05
C MET A 65 10.54 14.96 -2.26
N ALA A 66 10.06 15.85 -3.12
CA ALA A 66 9.48 15.46 -4.41
C ALA A 66 10.57 14.96 -5.36
N LEU A 67 10.33 13.83 -5.99
CA LEU A 67 11.15 13.29 -7.06
C LEU A 67 10.63 13.74 -8.43
N ASP A 68 11.51 13.80 -9.42
CA ASP A 68 11.12 13.98 -10.81
C ASP A 68 10.62 12.66 -11.45
N ALA A 69 10.11 12.75 -12.66
CA ALA A 69 9.57 11.59 -13.38
C ALA A 69 10.60 10.50 -13.66
N SER A 70 11.86 10.86 -13.87
CA SER A 70 12.95 9.90 -14.10
C SER A 70 13.27 9.12 -12.83
N ALA A 71 13.41 9.81 -11.70
CA ALA A 71 13.67 9.19 -10.40
C ALA A 71 12.48 8.33 -9.93
N ALA A 72 11.24 8.82 -10.07
CA ALA A 72 10.05 8.04 -9.76
C ALA A 72 9.94 6.76 -10.59
N ARG A 73 10.29 6.84 -11.88
CA ARG A 73 10.33 5.68 -12.76
C ARG A 73 11.43 4.70 -12.39
N ALA A 74 12.61 5.18 -11.98
CA ALA A 74 13.70 4.35 -11.49
C ALA A 74 13.31 3.61 -10.19
N THR A 75 12.61 4.29 -9.28
CA THR A 75 12.03 3.69 -8.06
C THR A 75 11.09 2.54 -8.41
N LEU A 76 10.12 2.76 -9.31
CA LEU A 76 9.20 1.71 -9.76
C LEU A 76 9.94 0.53 -10.41
N ALA A 77 10.97 0.79 -11.22
CA ALA A 77 11.76 -0.27 -11.84
C ALA A 77 12.53 -1.11 -10.81
N ALA A 78 13.10 -0.47 -9.79
CA ALA A 78 13.77 -1.17 -8.70
C ALA A 78 12.79 -2.03 -7.88
N TRP A 79 11.59 -1.53 -7.61
CA TRP A 79 10.54 -2.30 -6.93
C TRP A 79 10.07 -3.49 -7.75
N ALA A 80 9.91 -3.33 -9.07
CA ALA A 80 9.57 -4.45 -9.95
C ALA A 80 10.63 -5.56 -9.89
N GLN A 81 11.93 -5.21 -9.93
CA GLN A 81 13.02 -6.17 -9.80
C GLN A 81 13.06 -6.86 -8.42
N ALA A 82 12.56 -6.21 -7.39
CA ALA A 82 12.37 -6.80 -6.06
C ALA A 82 11.11 -7.67 -5.94
N GLY A 83 10.33 -7.82 -7.02
CA GLY A 83 9.13 -8.65 -7.05
C GLY A 83 7.82 -7.91 -6.74
N ILE A 84 7.85 -6.59 -6.55
CA ILE A 84 6.63 -5.77 -6.39
C ILE A 84 6.09 -5.47 -7.79
N THR A 85 4.99 -6.11 -8.16
CA THR A 85 4.41 -6.03 -9.50
C THR A 85 3.11 -5.22 -9.57
N LEU A 86 2.57 -4.85 -8.41
CA LEU A 86 1.44 -3.94 -8.25
C LEU A 86 1.73 -2.93 -7.15
N VAL A 87 1.47 -1.67 -7.42
CA VAL A 87 1.65 -0.56 -6.47
C VAL A 87 0.36 0.25 -6.40
N ARG A 88 -0.11 0.54 -5.18
CA ARG A 88 -1.08 1.60 -4.95
C ARG A 88 -0.31 2.85 -4.48
N ASP A 89 -0.15 3.82 -5.39
CA ASP A 89 0.34 5.15 -5.02
C ASP A 89 -0.79 5.94 -4.35
N VAL A 90 -0.64 6.17 -3.05
CA VAL A 90 -1.62 6.92 -2.26
C VAL A 90 -1.30 8.41 -2.19
N GLY A 91 -0.78 8.95 -3.26
CA GLY A 91 -0.54 10.37 -3.46
C GLY A 91 0.90 10.68 -3.89
N SER A 92 1.03 11.65 -4.76
CA SER A 92 2.31 12.13 -5.26
C SER A 92 2.30 13.64 -5.48
N PRO A 93 3.46 14.32 -5.28
CA PRO A 93 3.58 15.73 -5.58
C PRO A 93 3.11 16.02 -7.01
N ARG A 94 2.27 17.04 -7.20
CA ARG A 94 1.66 17.42 -8.49
C ARG A 94 0.89 16.31 -9.20
N GLY A 95 0.58 15.19 -8.52
CA GLY A 95 -0.01 14.01 -9.12
C GLY A 95 0.89 13.38 -10.18
N LEU A 96 2.20 13.41 -9.96
CA LEU A 96 3.21 12.98 -10.93
C LEU A 96 2.99 11.54 -11.38
N THR A 97 2.62 10.64 -10.47
CA THR A 97 2.45 9.22 -10.78
C THR A 97 1.36 8.95 -11.81
N LEU A 98 0.30 9.79 -11.87
CA LEU A 98 -0.72 9.72 -12.93
C LEU A 98 -0.15 9.98 -14.33
N GLN A 99 0.99 10.66 -14.42
CA GLN A 99 1.62 11.03 -15.69
C GLN A 99 2.64 9.96 -16.15
N LEU A 100 3.00 9.03 -15.25
CA LEU A 100 3.95 7.97 -15.58
C LEU A 100 3.26 6.92 -16.44
N ARG A 101 3.73 6.76 -17.68
CA ARG A 101 3.18 5.75 -18.58
C ARG A 101 3.59 4.34 -18.11
N PRO A 102 2.64 3.38 -18.08
CA PRO A 102 2.99 1.97 -17.94
C PRO A 102 4.03 1.57 -18.99
N GLY A 103 4.84 0.60 -18.67
CA GLY A 103 5.83 0.10 -19.60
C GLY A 103 6.44 -1.21 -19.16
N PRO A 104 7.14 -1.90 -20.08
CA PRO A 104 7.84 -3.14 -19.76
C PRO A 104 8.78 -2.96 -18.56
N GLY A 105 8.76 -3.92 -17.64
CA GLY A 105 9.64 -3.90 -16.47
C GLY A 105 9.23 -2.96 -15.34
N LEU A 106 8.04 -2.37 -15.42
CA LEU A 106 7.45 -1.58 -14.33
C LEU A 106 6.25 -2.33 -13.70
N PRO A 107 5.97 -2.10 -12.41
CA PRO A 107 4.75 -2.62 -11.80
C PRO A 107 3.52 -1.93 -12.40
N ALA A 108 2.37 -2.58 -12.30
CA ALA A 108 1.10 -1.90 -12.47
C ALA A 108 0.91 -0.87 -11.34
N VAL A 109 0.34 0.29 -11.64
CA VAL A 109 0.14 1.36 -10.66
C VAL A 109 -1.32 1.79 -10.64
N GLN A 110 -1.93 1.80 -9.44
CA GLN A 110 -3.17 2.51 -9.16
C GLN A 110 -2.84 3.77 -8.38
N ALA A 111 -3.10 4.94 -8.96
CA ALA A 111 -2.67 6.21 -8.37
C ALA A 111 -3.84 7.05 -7.84
N ALA A 112 -3.56 7.81 -6.78
CA ALA A 112 -4.51 8.72 -6.14
C ALA A 112 -4.37 10.19 -6.60
N GLY A 113 -3.38 10.51 -7.43
CA GLY A 113 -3.10 11.90 -7.79
C GLY A 113 -2.40 12.66 -6.68
N ARG A 114 -2.82 13.94 -6.44
CA ARG A 114 -2.22 14.78 -5.40
C ARG A 114 -2.69 14.42 -4.00
N PHE A 115 -1.92 14.84 -3.00
CA PHE A 115 -2.38 14.88 -1.62
C PHE A 115 -3.42 16.00 -1.46
N LEU A 116 -4.57 15.71 -0.85
CA LEU A 116 -5.58 16.71 -0.53
C LEU A 116 -5.48 17.07 0.95
N ALA A 117 -4.96 18.26 1.23
CA ALA A 117 -4.76 18.81 2.57
C ALA A 117 -4.88 20.33 2.54
N PRO A 118 -5.29 21.00 3.65
CA PRO A 118 -5.25 22.45 3.75
C PRO A 118 -3.83 22.97 3.90
N ALA A 119 -3.66 24.28 3.73
CA ALA A 119 -2.37 24.94 3.87
C ALA A 119 -1.74 24.64 5.25
N GLY A 120 -0.43 24.34 5.27
CA GLY A 120 0.32 24.03 6.50
C GLY A 120 0.01 22.68 7.15
N ARG A 121 -0.92 21.90 6.62
CA ARG A 121 -1.39 20.64 7.22
C ARG A 121 -0.95 19.41 6.42
N TYR A 122 0.23 19.48 5.82
CA TYR A 122 1.02 18.38 5.26
C TYR A 122 2.45 18.83 5.02
N PHE A 123 3.32 17.93 4.59
CA PHE A 123 4.72 18.23 4.26
C PHE A 123 4.81 19.30 3.15
N PRO A 124 5.49 20.44 3.39
CA PRO A 124 5.49 21.56 2.45
C PRO A 124 6.03 21.19 1.06
N ASP A 125 7.06 20.35 0.99
CA ASP A 125 7.69 19.94 -0.27
C ASP A 125 6.84 18.94 -1.07
N LEU A 126 5.78 18.39 -0.46
CA LEU A 126 4.88 17.43 -1.10
C LEU A 126 3.52 18.03 -1.43
N LEU A 127 3.11 19.14 -0.75
CA LEU A 127 1.82 19.79 -0.90
C LEU A 127 1.95 21.01 -1.82
N ASP A 128 1.87 20.81 -3.11
CA ASP A 128 2.03 21.88 -4.11
C ASP A 128 0.79 22.76 -4.31
N ALA A 129 -0.40 22.28 -3.95
CA ALA A 129 -1.65 23.03 -4.06
C ALA A 129 -2.56 22.69 -2.87
N PRO A 130 -2.52 23.48 -1.80
CA PRO A 130 -3.42 23.33 -0.66
C PRO A 130 -4.89 23.40 -1.06
N VAL A 131 -5.74 22.65 -0.37
CA VAL A 131 -7.17 22.55 -0.65
C VAL A 131 -7.95 22.85 0.61
N GLU A 132 -8.68 23.95 0.65
CA GLU A 132 -9.57 24.26 1.76
C GLU A 132 -10.87 23.46 1.66
N GLU A 133 -11.62 23.33 2.76
CA GLU A 133 -12.84 22.51 2.85
C GLU A 133 -13.82 22.76 1.70
N ALA A 134 -14.07 24.03 1.36
CA ALA A 134 -15.01 24.40 0.30
C ALA A 134 -14.61 23.86 -1.09
N GLY A 135 -13.31 23.65 -1.32
CA GLY A 135 -12.77 23.14 -2.58
C GLY A 135 -12.54 21.64 -2.62
N LEU A 136 -12.72 20.94 -1.51
CA LEU A 136 -12.23 19.56 -1.33
C LEU A 136 -12.87 18.57 -2.31
N VAL A 137 -14.19 18.62 -2.50
CA VAL A 137 -14.91 17.77 -3.46
C VAL A 137 -14.47 18.07 -4.89
N GLY A 138 -14.35 19.37 -5.25
CA GLY A 138 -13.89 19.77 -6.57
C GLY A 138 -12.47 19.30 -6.88
N ALA A 139 -11.56 19.37 -5.89
CA ALA A 139 -10.21 18.88 -6.01
C ALA A 139 -10.17 17.34 -6.19
N ALA A 140 -10.96 16.60 -5.43
CA ALA A 140 -11.10 15.16 -5.58
C ALA A 140 -11.58 14.76 -6.98
N LEU A 141 -12.63 15.38 -7.48
CA LEU A 141 -13.15 15.14 -8.83
C LEU A 141 -12.15 15.54 -9.93
N ALA A 142 -11.33 16.57 -9.69
CA ALA A 142 -10.27 16.97 -10.61
C ALA A 142 -9.18 15.89 -10.73
N GLU A 143 -8.76 15.24 -9.63
CA GLU A 143 -7.81 14.14 -9.70
C GLU A 143 -8.42 12.91 -10.40
N ILE A 144 -9.68 12.60 -10.13
CA ILE A 144 -10.40 11.52 -10.83
C ILE A 144 -10.49 11.81 -12.33
N GLY A 145 -10.80 13.05 -12.71
CA GLY A 145 -10.82 13.49 -14.12
C GLY A 145 -9.45 13.39 -14.81
N ARG A 146 -8.35 13.38 -14.06
CA ARG A 146 -6.99 13.12 -14.54
C ARG A 146 -6.66 11.62 -14.67
N GLY A 147 -7.56 10.74 -14.27
CA GLY A 147 -7.40 9.29 -14.32
C GLY A 147 -7.03 8.64 -12.97
N ALA A 148 -7.18 9.35 -11.86
CA ALA A 148 -6.96 8.76 -10.55
C ALA A 148 -8.03 7.69 -10.23
N ALA A 149 -7.60 6.49 -9.86
CA ALA A 149 -8.49 5.43 -9.38
C ALA A 149 -8.84 5.59 -7.88
N TRP A 150 -8.05 6.40 -7.20
CA TRP A 150 -8.16 6.70 -5.78
C TRP A 150 -8.13 8.21 -5.54
N VAL A 151 -8.65 8.64 -4.40
CA VAL A 151 -8.45 9.99 -3.85
C VAL A 151 -7.74 9.85 -2.52
N LYS A 152 -6.68 10.62 -2.29
CA LYS A 152 -5.97 10.65 -1.00
C LYS A 152 -6.32 11.92 -0.25
N VAL A 153 -7.01 11.76 0.88
CA VAL A 153 -7.31 12.85 1.81
C VAL A 153 -6.42 12.72 3.04
N ILE A 154 -5.79 13.80 3.45
CA ILE A 154 -5.09 13.89 4.73
C ILE A 154 -6.13 14.30 5.76
N ALA A 155 -6.63 13.35 6.57
CA ALA A 155 -7.74 13.59 7.50
C ALA A 155 -7.28 14.19 8.84
N ASP A 156 -6.03 14.01 9.20
CA ASP A 156 -5.37 14.69 10.32
C ASP A 156 -3.89 14.91 10.02
N PHE A 157 -3.34 15.98 10.55
CA PHE A 157 -1.91 16.28 10.49
C PHE A 157 -1.55 17.40 11.47
N PRO A 158 -0.32 17.46 12.00
CA PRO A 158 0.14 18.61 12.78
C PRO A 158 0.30 19.85 11.89
N ASP A 159 0.16 21.03 12.46
CA ASP A 159 0.74 22.23 11.86
C ASP A 159 2.25 22.23 12.13
N LEU A 160 3.03 21.94 11.10
CA LEU A 160 4.48 21.81 11.23
C LEU A 160 5.16 23.16 11.56
N ALA A 161 4.61 24.28 11.08
CA ALA A 161 5.15 25.62 11.33
C ALA A 161 4.85 26.07 12.77
N ALA A 162 3.63 25.78 13.28
CA ALA A 162 3.24 26.09 14.64
C ALA A 162 3.73 25.05 15.66
N GLY A 163 4.18 23.88 15.21
CA GLY A 163 4.64 22.79 16.08
C GLY A 163 3.54 22.17 16.92
N THR A 164 2.30 22.14 16.42
CA THR A 164 1.16 21.56 17.14
C THR A 164 1.17 20.02 17.11
N ASP A 165 0.35 19.40 17.94
CA ASP A 165 -0.01 18.00 17.77
C ASP A 165 -0.88 17.82 16.49
N ALA A 166 -1.01 16.59 16.01
CA ALA A 166 -1.89 16.29 14.90
C ALA A 166 -3.36 16.45 15.33
N GLU A 167 -4.12 17.09 14.47
CA GLU A 167 -5.56 17.37 14.65
C GLU A 167 -6.26 17.15 13.31
N ALA A 168 -7.59 16.97 13.34
CA ALA A 168 -8.40 16.88 12.13
C ALA A 168 -8.15 18.06 11.19
N THR A 169 -7.94 17.77 9.91
CA THR A 169 -7.73 18.78 8.86
C THR A 169 -9.05 19.25 8.26
N TYR A 170 -10.03 18.35 8.23
CA TYR A 170 -11.37 18.60 7.69
C TYR A 170 -12.45 18.02 8.62
N PRO A 171 -13.64 18.62 8.67
CA PRO A 171 -14.80 17.98 9.27
C PRO A 171 -15.11 16.64 8.59
N VAL A 172 -15.51 15.63 9.34
CA VAL A 172 -15.86 14.30 8.81
C VAL A 172 -16.94 14.41 7.73
N GLN A 173 -17.89 15.32 7.86
CA GLN A 173 -18.93 15.57 6.86
C GLN A 173 -18.37 16.06 5.52
N ALA A 174 -17.26 16.79 5.51
CA ALA A 174 -16.58 17.19 4.27
C ALA A 174 -15.96 15.96 3.59
N ILE A 175 -15.33 15.07 4.36
CA ILE A 175 -14.78 13.80 3.85
C ILE A 175 -15.92 12.90 3.33
N ALA A 176 -17.05 12.80 4.03
CA ALA A 176 -18.22 12.05 3.57
C ALA A 176 -18.74 12.54 2.21
N ARG A 177 -18.72 13.87 1.98
CA ARG A 177 -19.09 14.44 0.65
C ARG A 177 -18.08 14.03 -0.43
N VAL A 178 -16.78 13.98 -0.11
CA VAL A 178 -15.75 13.48 -1.04
C VAL A 178 -15.99 12.01 -1.38
N VAL A 179 -16.25 11.17 -0.37
CA VAL A 179 -16.56 9.74 -0.55
C VAL A 179 -17.74 9.56 -1.52
N ALA A 180 -18.85 10.24 -1.24
CA ALA A 180 -20.04 10.17 -2.10
C ALA A 180 -19.74 10.58 -3.56
N ALA A 181 -19.00 11.66 -3.75
CA ALA A 181 -18.63 12.16 -5.08
C ALA A 181 -17.64 11.24 -5.80
N ALA A 182 -16.65 10.70 -5.09
CA ALA A 182 -15.67 9.78 -5.63
C ALA A 182 -16.32 8.45 -6.06
N HIS A 183 -17.18 7.87 -5.20
CA HIS A 183 -17.91 6.65 -5.53
C HIS A 183 -18.83 6.84 -6.74
N GLN A 184 -19.52 7.97 -6.81
CA GLN A 184 -20.37 8.29 -7.98
C GLN A 184 -19.53 8.41 -9.27
N ALA A 185 -18.28 8.84 -9.16
CA ALA A 185 -17.34 8.93 -10.28
C ALA A 185 -16.55 7.63 -10.53
N GLY A 186 -16.81 6.55 -9.78
CA GLY A 186 -16.15 5.25 -9.95
C GLY A 186 -14.76 5.14 -9.32
N ALA A 187 -14.38 6.08 -8.44
CA ALA A 187 -13.12 6.06 -7.70
C ALA A 187 -13.34 5.74 -6.22
N ARG A 188 -12.26 5.41 -5.51
CA ARG A 188 -12.23 5.08 -4.08
C ARG A 188 -11.47 6.14 -3.27
N VAL A 189 -11.68 6.17 -1.95
CA VAL A 189 -11.08 7.15 -1.05
C VAL A 189 -10.20 6.48 -0.01
N ALA A 190 -8.93 6.86 0.03
CA ALA A 190 -7.96 6.51 1.06
C ALA A 190 -7.70 7.72 1.97
N VAL A 191 -7.70 7.52 3.28
CA VAL A 191 -7.50 8.60 4.24
C VAL A 191 -6.28 8.36 5.11
N HIS A 192 -5.37 9.36 5.18
CA HIS A 192 -4.33 9.40 6.19
C HIS A 192 -4.97 9.77 7.52
N THR A 193 -4.78 8.95 8.55
CA THR A 193 -5.19 9.27 9.92
C THR A 193 -4.28 8.59 10.93
N THR A 194 -3.81 9.36 11.92
CA THR A 194 -2.88 8.89 12.96
C THR A 194 -3.39 9.16 14.36
N VAL A 195 -4.48 9.95 14.50
CA VAL A 195 -5.06 10.35 15.79
C VAL A 195 -6.47 9.80 15.99
N ALA A 196 -7.10 10.13 17.11
CA ALA A 196 -8.46 9.72 17.43
C ALA A 196 -9.47 10.17 16.36
N GLY A 197 -10.46 9.32 16.06
CA GLY A 197 -11.54 9.66 15.12
C GLY A 197 -11.61 8.78 13.87
N ALA A 198 -10.70 7.84 13.69
CA ALA A 198 -10.71 6.94 12.52
C ALA A 198 -12.04 6.17 12.37
N GLY A 199 -12.71 5.82 13.46
CA GLY A 199 -14.05 5.21 13.41
C GLY A 199 -15.10 6.10 12.74
N GLN A 200 -15.04 7.42 12.94
CA GLN A 200 -15.94 8.34 12.23
C GLN A 200 -15.67 8.41 10.73
N LEU A 201 -14.41 8.25 10.31
CA LEU A 201 -14.05 8.17 8.90
C LEU A 201 -14.54 6.86 8.26
N VAL A 202 -14.48 5.74 9.00
CA VAL A 202 -15.08 4.47 8.57
C VAL A 202 -16.60 4.64 8.39
N ALA A 203 -17.28 5.25 9.35
CA ALA A 203 -18.71 5.54 9.26
C ALA A 203 -19.07 6.47 8.09
N ALA A 204 -18.17 7.39 7.73
CA ALA A 204 -18.30 8.25 6.54
C ALA A 204 -18.14 7.50 5.21
N GLY A 205 -17.76 6.22 5.23
CA GLY A 205 -17.71 5.34 4.07
C GLY A 205 -16.40 5.35 3.30
N VAL A 206 -15.27 5.74 3.93
CA VAL A 206 -13.95 5.65 3.28
C VAL A 206 -13.60 4.20 2.96
N ASP A 207 -12.88 3.99 1.85
CA ASP A 207 -12.55 2.65 1.38
C ASP A 207 -11.28 2.09 2.03
N SER A 208 -10.39 2.96 2.53
CA SER A 208 -9.13 2.53 3.15
C SER A 208 -8.68 3.52 4.22
N ILE A 209 -8.34 2.96 5.39
CA ILE A 209 -7.66 3.67 6.48
C ILE A 209 -6.16 3.43 6.32
N GLU A 210 -5.42 4.51 6.17
CA GLU A 210 -3.97 4.52 6.10
C GLU A 210 -3.42 4.89 7.48
N HIS A 211 -2.49 4.11 7.98
CA HIS A 211 -1.93 4.17 9.32
C HIS A 211 -2.93 3.72 10.39
N GLY A 212 -3.85 4.58 10.83
CA GLY A 212 -4.88 4.24 11.82
C GLY A 212 -4.32 3.93 13.22
N TRP A 213 -3.10 4.40 13.55
CA TRP A 213 -2.33 3.92 14.69
C TRP A 213 -2.99 4.18 16.05
N SER A 214 -3.61 5.34 16.25
CA SER A 214 -4.21 5.70 17.54
C SER A 214 -5.73 5.89 17.47
N GLY A 215 -6.30 5.88 16.27
CA GLY A 215 -7.70 6.26 16.03
C GLY A 215 -8.67 5.10 15.88
N LEU A 216 -8.18 3.88 15.79
CA LEU A 216 -9.02 2.68 15.70
C LEU A 216 -9.28 2.07 17.09
N ASP A 217 -10.46 1.50 17.24
CA ASP A 217 -10.85 0.60 18.33
C ASP A 217 -11.53 -0.65 17.75
N GLU A 218 -11.90 -1.59 18.60
CA GLU A 218 -12.53 -2.83 18.17
C GLU A 218 -13.88 -2.58 17.45
N HIS A 219 -14.64 -1.56 17.86
CA HIS A 219 -15.89 -1.19 17.22
C HIS A 219 -15.64 -0.73 15.77
N ALA A 220 -14.69 0.19 15.59
CA ALA A 220 -14.29 0.67 14.26
C ALA A 220 -13.79 -0.48 13.37
N VAL A 221 -12.99 -1.42 13.91
CA VAL A 221 -12.52 -2.60 13.17
C VAL A 221 -13.67 -3.50 12.74
N ARG A 222 -14.69 -3.72 13.59
CA ARG A 222 -15.90 -4.46 13.20
C ARG A 222 -16.69 -3.74 12.10
N GLU A 223 -16.79 -2.43 12.18
CA GLU A 223 -17.45 -1.63 11.16
C GLU A 223 -16.67 -1.67 9.82
N MET A 224 -15.33 -1.60 9.87
CA MET A 224 -14.48 -1.80 8.68
C MET A 224 -14.77 -3.13 8.00
N ALA A 225 -14.84 -4.23 8.76
CA ALA A 225 -15.18 -5.55 8.24
C ALA A 225 -16.55 -5.56 7.55
N SER A 226 -17.57 -4.96 8.16
CA SER A 226 -18.93 -4.91 7.61
C SER A 226 -19.05 -4.08 6.33
N ARG A 227 -18.19 -3.07 6.16
CA ARG A 227 -18.17 -2.17 5.00
C ARG A 227 -17.18 -2.58 3.92
N GLY A 228 -16.27 -3.50 4.22
CA GLY A 228 -15.16 -3.84 3.34
C GLY A 228 -14.08 -2.75 3.28
N THR A 229 -14.02 -1.86 4.29
CA THR A 229 -12.96 -0.86 4.41
C THR A 229 -11.64 -1.55 4.75
N ALA A 230 -10.59 -1.29 3.98
CA ALA A 230 -9.27 -1.87 4.22
C ALA A 230 -8.47 -1.11 5.29
N TRP A 231 -7.50 -1.79 5.88
CA TRP A 231 -6.51 -1.20 6.77
C TRP A 231 -5.09 -1.42 6.24
N THR A 232 -4.35 -0.33 6.02
CA THR A 232 -2.93 -0.36 5.67
C THR A 232 -2.14 0.25 6.84
N PRO A 233 -1.71 -0.54 7.83
CA PRO A 233 -1.16 -0.04 9.08
C PRO A 233 0.22 0.60 8.95
N THR A 234 0.97 0.33 7.87
CA THR A 234 2.31 0.89 7.63
C THR A 234 3.20 0.83 8.88
N VAL A 235 3.31 -0.35 9.47
CA VAL A 235 4.02 -0.56 10.75
C VAL A 235 5.50 -0.17 10.63
N GLY A 236 6.09 -0.40 9.45
CA GLY A 236 7.46 0.01 9.15
C GLY A 236 7.69 1.51 9.29
N ALA A 237 6.73 2.33 8.86
CA ALA A 237 6.79 3.79 9.01
C ALA A 237 6.67 4.21 10.49
N LEU A 238 5.76 3.58 11.23
CA LEU A 238 5.60 3.82 12.67
C LEU A 238 6.87 3.51 13.46
N VAL A 239 7.49 2.35 13.19
CA VAL A 239 8.76 1.97 13.83
C VAL A 239 9.88 2.93 13.45
N ALA A 240 9.96 3.36 12.18
CA ALA A 240 10.95 4.35 11.75
C ALA A 240 10.81 5.69 12.50
N ILE A 241 9.58 6.14 12.78
CA ILE A 241 9.32 7.33 13.61
C ILE A 241 9.75 7.11 15.06
N LEU A 242 9.46 5.94 15.63
CA LEU A 242 9.84 5.59 17.01
C LEU A 242 11.36 5.57 17.18
N ASP A 243 12.10 5.07 16.19
CA ASP A 243 13.55 4.95 16.19
C ASP A 243 14.26 6.28 15.83
N ALA A 244 13.54 7.24 15.23
CA ALA A 244 14.14 8.49 14.78
C ALA A 244 14.66 9.33 15.95
N PRO A 245 15.94 9.78 15.93
CA PRO A 245 16.52 10.60 17.02
C PRO A 245 15.79 11.94 17.23
N ALA A 246 15.22 12.49 16.16
CA ALA A 246 14.47 13.74 16.20
C ALA A 246 13.08 13.63 16.87
N THR A 247 12.58 12.41 17.13
CA THR A 247 11.29 12.21 17.78
C THR A 247 11.36 12.57 19.26
N THR A 248 10.65 13.62 19.66
CA THR A 248 10.61 14.06 21.06
C THR A 248 10.01 12.99 21.98
N PRO A 249 10.36 12.98 23.30
CA PRO A 249 9.84 11.98 24.23
C PRO A 249 8.30 11.93 24.26
N ARG A 250 7.63 13.10 24.20
CA ARG A 250 6.16 13.17 24.18
C ARG A 250 5.57 12.51 22.93
N ARG A 251 6.09 12.85 21.74
CA ARG A 251 5.63 12.24 20.49
C ARG A 251 5.93 10.76 20.45
N ARG A 252 7.12 10.36 20.94
CA ARG A 252 7.52 8.95 21.05
C ARG A 252 6.54 8.16 21.93
N GLY A 253 6.06 8.73 23.05
CA GLY A 253 5.04 8.12 23.89
C GLY A 253 3.75 7.85 23.13
N GLY A 254 3.21 8.84 22.42
CA GLY A 254 1.99 8.68 21.62
C GLY A 254 2.13 7.65 20.49
N PHE A 255 3.28 7.62 19.80
CA PHE A 255 3.54 6.59 18.77
C PHE A 255 3.73 5.19 19.36
N ALA A 256 4.32 5.06 20.57
CA ALA A 256 4.42 3.78 21.27
C ALA A 256 3.05 3.24 21.68
N GLU A 257 2.15 4.12 22.16
CA GLU A 257 0.75 3.76 22.42
C GLU A 257 0.05 3.32 21.11
N GLY A 258 0.28 4.03 20.01
CA GLY A 258 -0.21 3.65 18.69
C GLY A 258 0.29 2.28 18.26
N TYR A 259 1.58 1.99 18.45
CA TYR A 259 2.15 0.67 18.16
C TYR A 259 1.50 -0.46 18.97
N ALA A 260 1.30 -0.23 20.29
CA ALA A 260 0.60 -1.18 21.15
C ALA A 260 -0.86 -1.39 20.69
N ARG A 261 -1.53 -0.32 20.25
CA ARG A 261 -2.90 -0.40 19.70
C ARG A 261 -2.96 -1.21 18.41
N VAL A 262 -2.02 -1.00 17.50
CA VAL A 262 -1.92 -1.81 16.27
C VAL A 262 -1.71 -3.29 16.63
N ALA A 263 -0.82 -3.60 17.57
CA ALA A 263 -0.57 -4.98 18.02
C ALA A 263 -1.82 -5.65 18.60
N GLU A 264 -2.65 -4.91 19.33
CA GLU A 264 -3.92 -5.39 19.87
C GLU A 264 -4.95 -5.67 18.78
N LEU A 265 -5.11 -4.72 17.84
CA LEU A 265 -6.22 -4.72 16.88
C LEU A 265 -5.93 -5.52 15.60
N LEU A 266 -4.68 -5.68 15.22
CA LEU A 266 -4.31 -6.29 13.95
C LEU A 266 -4.79 -7.75 13.81
N PRO A 267 -4.61 -8.65 14.81
CA PRO A 267 -5.15 -10.01 14.75
C PRO A 267 -6.70 -10.02 14.78
N LEU A 268 -7.33 -9.05 15.45
CA LEU A 268 -8.78 -8.91 15.47
C LEU A 268 -9.30 -8.49 14.09
N ALA A 269 -8.62 -7.57 13.41
CA ALA A 269 -8.98 -7.11 12.08
C ALA A 269 -9.02 -8.28 11.09
N VAL A 270 -7.98 -9.10 11.06
CA VAL A 270 -7.93 -10.29 10.21
C VAL A 270 -9.05 -11.28 10.56
N ARG A 271 -9.25 -11.55 11.86
CA ARG A 271 -10.30 -12.46 12.33
C ARG A 271 -11.70 -12.00 11.97
N PHE A 272 -11.96 -10.70 11.92
CA PHE A 272 -13.26 -10.15 11.51
C PHE A 272 -13.40 -10.01 10.00
N GLY A 273 -12.35 -10.25 9.23
CA GLY A 273 -12.37 -10.20 7.77
C GLY A 273 -12.07 -8.81 7.19
N VAL A 274 -11.44 -7.92 7.96
CA VAL A 274 -10.92 -6.66 7.41
C VAL A 274 -9.80 -6.97 6.43
N PRO A 275 -9.81 -6.40 5.21
CA PRO A 275 -8.67 -6.50 4.31
C PRO A 275 -7.46 -5.74 4.90
N VAL A 276 -6.52 -6.47 5.50
CA VAL A 276 -5.25 -5.90 5.98
C VAL A 276 -4.26 -5.90 4.83
N LEU A 277 -3.66 -4.75 4.54
CA LEU A 277 -2.78 -4.55 3.39
C LEU A 277 -1.38 -4.12 3.86
N ALA A 278 -0.34 -4.73 3.30
CA ALA A 278 1.03 -4.27 3.51
C ALA A 278 1.31 -3.01 2.68
N GLY A 279 1.93 -2.02 3.31
CA GLY A 279 2.32 -0.77 2.68
C GLY A 279 3.62 -0.23 3.28
N THR A 280 4.51 0.29 2.44
CA THR A 280 5.85 0.72 2.87
C THR A 280 5.93 2.18 3.23
N ASP A 281 4.95 2.99 2.82
CA ASP A 281 5.00 4.44 2.89
C ASP A 281 6.24 4.98 2.13
N VAL A 282 7.09 5.81 2.75
CA VAL A 282 8.31 6.34 2.13
C VAL A 282 9.56 5.60 2.57
N THR A 283 9.59 5.08 3.79
CA THR A 283 10.81 4.60 4.45
C THR A 283 10.87 3.09 4.68
N GLY A 284 9.80 2.37 4.31
CA GLY A 284 9.66 0.94 4.53
C GLY A 284 10.19 0.06 3.38
N SER A 285 10.00 -1.25 3.56
CA SER A 285 10.12 -2.25 2.51
C SER A 285 9.13 -3.39 2.77
N ILE A 286 8.63 -4.02 1.71
CA ILE A 286 7.68 -5.14 1.84
C ILE A 286 8.21 -6.27 2.72
N PRO A 287 9.48 -6.75 2.60
CA PRO A 287 9.99 -7.77 3.51
C PRO A 287 9.94 -7.36 4.99
N ARG A 288 10.25 -6.09 5.30
CA ARG A 288 10.19 -5.55 6.66
C ARG A 288 8.75 -5.43 7.15
N GLU A 289 7.85 -4.94 6.31
CA GLU A 289 6.43 -4.80 6.67
C GLU A 289 5.81 -6.18 6.97
N VAL A 290 6.04 -7.18 6.12
CA VAL A 290 5.58 -8.56 6.35
C VAL A 290 6.13 -9.13 7.65
N ALA A 291 7.42 -8.91 7.94
CA ALA A 291 8.03 -9.35 9.20
C ALA A 291 7.37 -8.67 10.42
N LEU A 292 7.09 -7.37 10.34
CA LEU A 292 6.44 -6.62 11.41
C LEU A 292 4.99 -7.05 11.62
N LEU A 293 4.23 -7.28 10.55
CA LEU A 293 2.86 -7.80 10.64
C LEU A 293 2.83 -9.16 11.34
N ALA A 294 3.78 -10.05 11.03
CA ALA A 294 3.91 -11.35 11.71
C ALA A 294 4.30 -11.16 13.19
N GLN A 295 5.23 -10.26 13.52
CA GLN A 295 5.61 -9.95 14.90
C GLN A 295 4.44 -9.38 15.72
N LEU A 296 3.51 -8.69 15.07
CA LEU A 296 2.29 -8.14 15.69
C LEU A 296 1.11 -9.15 15.72
N GLY A 297 1.37 -10.41 15.43
CA GLY A 297 0.44 -11.51 15.71
C GLY A 297 -0.34 -12.06 14.50
N LEU A 298 -0.02 -11.66 13.27
CA LEU A 298 -0.53 -12.35 12.10
C LEU A 298 0.21 -13.68 11.92
N GLU A 299 -0.52 -14.72 11.49
CA GLU A 299 0.14 -15.95 11.05
C GLU A 299 1.05 -15.66 9.83
N PRO A 300 2.16 -16.40 9.65
CA PRO A 300 3.09 -16.15 8.54
C PRO A 300 2.43 -16.11 7.16
N LYS A 301 1.45 -16.99 6.92
CA LYS A 301 0.65 -16.99 5.68
C LYS A 301 -0.23 -15.75 5.53
N GLU A 302 -0.76 -15.21 6.63
CA GLU A 302 -1.58 -14.00 6.65
C GLU A 302 -0.73 -12.75 6.42
N ALA A 303 0.42 -12.66 7.07
CA ALA A 303 1.37 -11.58 6.85
C ALA A 303 1.85 -11.52 5.39
N LEU A 304 2.12 -12.68 4.77
CA LEU A 304 2.46 -12.76 3.35
C LEU A 304 1.25 -12.45 2.46
N ALA A 305 0.04 -12.87 2.85
CA ALA A 305 -1.19 -12.57 2.13
C ALA A 305 -1.46 -11.06 2.09
N ALA A 306 -1.14 -10.34 3.16
CA ALA A 306 -1.26 -8.88 3.22
C ALA A 306 -0.35 -8.15 2.20
N ALA A 307 0.71 -8.80 1.71
CA ALA A 307 1.61 -8.27 0.69
C ALA A 307 1.43 -8.94 -0.69
N SER A 308 0.41 -9.77 -0.89
CA SER A 308 0.23 -10.53 -2.13
C SER A 308 -1.25 -10.71 -2.50
N ALA A 309 -1.93 -11.72 -1.98
CA ALA A 309 -3.27 -12.11 -2.39
C ALA A 309 -4.36 -11.10 -1.96
N TRP A 310 -4.32 -10.63 -0.71
CA TRP A 310 -5.36 -9.74 -0.19
C TRP A 310 -5.39 -8.37 -0.88
N PRO A 311 -4.26 -7.65 -1.05
CA PRO A 311 -4.29 -6.38 -1.77
C PRO A 311 -4.67 -6.57 -3.25
N ARG A 312 -4.29 -7.65 -3.92
CA ARG A 312 -4.75 -7.91 -5.29
C ARG A 312 -6.26 -8.05 -5.36
N SER A 313 -6.86 -8.82 -4.45
CA SER A 313 -8.31 -8.94 -4.34
C SER A 313 -8.99 -7.61 -4.05
N PHE A 314 -8.51 -6.89 -3.05
CA PHE A 314 -9.06 -5.59 -2.65
C PHE A 314 -8.95 -4.54 -3.76
N LEU A 315 -7.81 -4.48 -4.46
CA LEU A 315 -7.58 -3.53 -5.56
C LEU A 315 -8.27 -3.94 -6.87
N GLY A 316 -8.92 -5.11 -6.92
CA GLY A 316 -9.54 -5.61 -8.13
C GLY A 316 -8.52 -5.91 -9.24
N ALA A 317 -7.30 -6.22 -8.88
CA ALA A 317 -6.24 -6.58 -9.82
C ALA A 317 -6.22 -8.11 -9.98
N PRO A 318 -6.64 -8.65 -11.14
CA PRO A 318 -6.65 -10.10 -11.34
C PRO A 318 -5.26 -10.70 -11.19
N ALA A 319 -5.20 -12.00 -10.90
CA ALA A 319 -3.97 -12.76 -11.03
C ALA A 319 -3.50 -12.64 -12.49
N THR A 320 -2.40 -11.93 -12.67
CA THR A 320 -1.81 -11.66 -13.98
C THR A 320 -0.63 -12.61 -14.23
N ALA A 321 0.01 -12.47 -15.37
CA ALA A 321 1.28 -13.10 -15.69
C ALA A 321 2.42 -12.79 -14.70
N ASP A 322 2.14 -12.05 -13.66
CA ASP A 322 3.11 -11.74 -12.62
C ASP A 322 3.40 -12.97 -11.79
N ASN A 323 4.67 -13.24 -11.58
CA ASN A 323 5.11 -14.36 -10.75
C ASN A 323 6.45 -14.06 -10.13
N VAL A 324 6.58 -14.33 -8.84
CA VAL A 324 7.84 -14.20 -8.11
C VAL A 324 8.15 -15.51 -7.45
N THR A 325 9.32 -16.05 -7.71
CA THR A 325 9.76 -17.33 -7.16
C THR A 325 10.85 -17.16 -6.12
N TYR A 326 10.94 -18.12 -5.18
CA TYR A 326 11.92 -18.13 -4.10
C TYR A 326 12.51 -19.53 -3.91
N HIS A 327 13.78 -19.59 -3.48
CA HIS A 327 14.43 -20.86 -3.13
C HIS A 327 14.03 -21.39 -1.75
N HIS A 328 13.70 -20.47 -0.82
CA HIS A 328 13.29 -20.76 0.57
C HIS A 328 11.92 -20.15 0.84
N ASP A 329 11.19 -20.73 1.77
CA ASP A 329 9.84 -20.29 2.12
C ASP A 329 9.86 -18.92 2.82
N PRO A 330 9.30 -17.88 2.21
CA PRO A 330 9.20 -16.56 2.84
C PRO A 330 8.28 -16.52 4.07
N ARG A 331 7.43 -17.53 4.28
CA ARG A 331 6.60 -17.64 5.49
C ARG A 331 7.45 -17.99 6.70
N GLU A 332 8.51 -18.79 6.52
CA GLU A 332 9.46 -19.11 7.60
C GLU A 332 10.41 -17.94 7.89
N ASN A 333 10.79 -17.21 6.86
CA ASN A 333 11.66 -16.03 6.97
C ASN A 333 11.28 -14.96 5.95
N PRO A 334 10.54 -13.91 6.36
CA PRO A 334 10.13 -12.82 5.48
C PRO A 334 11.30 -12.09 4.78
N GLY A 335 12.52 -12.15 5.32
CA GLY A 335 13.72 -11.61 4.68
C GLY A 335 14.00 -12.23 3.30
N GLN A 336 13.51 -13.45 3.04
CA GLN A 336 13.63 -14.09 1.73
C GLN A 336 12.91 -13.31 0.61
N LEU A 337 11.89 -12.52 0.95
CA LEU A 337 11.18 -11.65 -0.01
C LEU A 337 12.11 -10.62 -0.70
N ALA A 338 13.24 -10.27 -0.06
CA ALA A 338 14.26 -9.41 -0.66
C ALA A 338 15.15 -10.14 -1.70
N HIS A 339 15.05 -11.47 -1.79
CA HIS A 339 15.94 -12.32 -2.60
C HIS A 339 15.16 -13.24 -3.54
N PRO A 340 14.35 -12.69 -4.47
CA PRO A 340 13.63 -13.52 -5.42
C PRO A 340 14.59 -14.32 -6.32
N ALA A 341 14.24 -15.57 -6.59
CA ALA A 341 14.98 -16.43 -7.53
C ALA A 341 14.67 -16.05 -8.98
N ALA A 342 13.41 -15.68 -9.24
CA ALA A 342 13.00 -15.08 -10.52
C ALA A 342 11.83 -14.11 -10.28
N VAL A 343 11.71 -13.12 -11.15
CA VAL A 343 10.60 -12.16 -11.19
C VAL A 343 10.09 -12.09 -12.64
N VAL A 344 8.81 -12.35 -12.81
CA VAL A 344 8.08 -12.09 -14.06
C VAL A 344 7.02 -11.04 -13.77
N ALA A 345 7.03 -9.95 -14.51
CA ALA A 345 6.03 -8.89 -14.43
C ALA A 345 5.44 -8.60 -15.81
N GLY A 346 4.11 -8.68 -15.94
CA GLY A 346 3.43 -8.50 -17.22
C GLY A 346 3.92 -9.48 -18.31
N GLY A 347 4.30 -10.71 -17.95
CA GLY A 347 4.85 -11.72 -18.86
C GLY A 347 6.31 -11.54 -19.25
N ILE A 348 7.01 -10.55 -18.68
CA ILE A 348 8.42 -10.27 -18.94
C ILE A 348 9.25 -10.69 -17.74
N ARG A 349 10.26 -11.52 -17.97
CA ARG A 349 11.23 -11.86 -16.93
C ARG A 349 12.19 -10.71 -16.69
N LEU A 350 12.23 -10.22 -15.43
CA LEU A 350 13.09 -9.13 -14.98
C LEU A 350 14.34 -9.65 -14.26
N ARG A 351 14.25 -10.85 -13.70
CA ARG A 351 15.33 -11.50 -12.96
C ARG A 351 15.31 -13.02 -13.19
#